data_4f733bd8dd6a11dbf6e0d2839c4d82a5
#
_entry.id   4f733bd8dd6a11dbf6e0d2839c4d82a5
#
_cell.length_a   1.000
_cell.length_b   1.000
_cell.length_c   1.000
_cell.angle_alpha   90.00
_cell.angle_beta   90.00
_cell.angle_gamma   90.00
#
_symmetry.space_group_name_H-M   'P 1'
#
loop_
_entity.id
_entity.type
_entity.pdbx_description
1 polymer ?
#
loop_
_entity_poly.entity_id
_entity_poly.type
_entity_poly.pdbx_seq_one_letter_code
_entity_poly.pdbx_strand_id
1 'polypeptide(L)'
;RQPPLRLGWALVLAHHDGDRQPVRNVNMCGRFTSTASPEELMRSFGVTVTDNLQPRWNVAPSQSALVISQNGLQPEAAFPHWGLPPSGDGRSFLINARMETAAEKPTFRDAFANRRCLVVASGWYEWSAPKQPWHVQLCDGGVMAFGGLLFRRGDQDRFVVMTSASDGDLAAIHHRAPLVLPPDRWQRWLTGGADVAIELCVAAPSTWFNWYRVGPDVGKVAADHPELVTPLDDAALAAEAKQGGRISSADGQGDLFG
;
A
#
# COMPACT_ATOMS: atom_id res chain seq x y z
N ARG A 1 24.63 -18.73 2.77
CA ARG A 1 24.70 -17.61 1.78
C ARG A 1 24.42 -16.36 2.56
N GLN A 2 25.40 -15.46 2.62
CA GLN A 2 25.29 -14.17 3.31
C GLN A 2 24.33 -13.26 2.51
N PRO A 3 23.48 -12.41 3.20
CA PRO A 3 22.66 -11.43 2.53
C PRO A 3 23.54 -10.34 1.89
N PRO A 4 23.10 -9.71 0.79
CA PRO A 4 23.87 -8.66 0.15
C PRO A 4 24.07 -7.48 1.10
N LEU A 5 25.29 -6.94 1.08
CA LEU A 5 25.75 -5.83 1.91
C LEU A 5 24.85 -4.59 1.76
N ARG A 6 24.37 -4.08 2.89
CA ARG A 6 23.73 -2.78 3.03
C ARG A 6 24.77 -1.67 2.79
N LEU A 7 25.05 -1.33 1.55
CA LEU A 7 25.90 -0.20 1.18
C LEU A 7 25.05 0.90 0.56
N GLY A 8 24.98 2.05 1.23
CA GLY A 8 24.52 3.29 0.62
C GLY A 8 23.42 4.11 1.31
N TRP A 9 22.89 3.69 2.45
CA TRP A 9 21.68 4.30 3.04
C TRP A 9 21.93 5.48 4.02
N ALA A 10 23.14 5.62 4.52
CA ALA A 10 23.45 6.59 5.59
C ALA A 10 23.54 8.06 5.12
N LEU A 11 23.61 8.33 3.81
CA LEU A 11 23.89 9.69 3.31
C LEU A 11 22.64 10.49 2.89
N VAL A 12 21.46 9.87 2.79
CA VAL A 12 20.24 10.56 2.31
C VAL A 12 19.33 11.07 3.45
N LEU A 13 19.51 10.57 4.68
CA LEU A 13 18.64 10.93 5.81
C LEU A 13 19.16 12.04 6.72
N ALA A 14 20.34 12.59 6.46
CA ALA A 14 21.03 13.46 7.43
C ALA A 14 20.75 14.96 7.32
N HIS A 15 19.84 15.46 6.49
CA HIS A 15 19.54 16.90 6.46
C HIS A 15 18.09 17.17 6.10
N HIS A 16 17.20 17.15 7.07
CA HIS A 16 15.97 17.98 7.04
C HIS A 16 15.36 18.07 8.44
N ASP A 17 15.99 18.91 9.25
CA ASP A 17 15.33 19.50 10.41
C ASP A 17 14.97 20.94 10.02
N GLY A 18 13.70 21.26 9.95
CA GLY A 18 13.24 22.62 9.68
C GLY A 18 12.01 22.67 8.74
N ASP A 19 10.86 22.99 9.32
CA ASP A 19 9.63 23.45 8.65
C ASP A 19 8.74 22.37 8.00
N ARG A 20 8.06 21.62 8.85
CA ARG A 20 6.95 20.74 8.42
C ARG A 20 5.69 21.57 8.17
N GLN A 21 5.53 22.10 6.99
CA GLN A 21 4.20 22.44 6.47
C GLN A 21 3.38 21.15 6.35
N PRO A 22 2.10 21.10 6.79
CA PRO A 22 1.28 19.92 6.63
C PRO A 22 1.04 19.68 5.14
N VAL A 23 1.63 18.64 4.60
CA VAL A 23 1.40 18.20 3.21
C VAL A 23 -0.09 17.87 3.07
N ARG A 24 -0.81 18.73 2.37
CA ARG A 24 -2.24 18.55 2.07
C ARG A 24 -2.42 17.29 1.23
N ASN A 25 -3.12 16.29 1.79
CA ASN A 25 -3.70 15.13 1.12
C ASN A 25 -2.80 14.38 0.12
N VAL A 26 -1.72 13.78 0.59
CA VAL A 26 -1.15 12.62 -0.09
C VAL A 26 -2.01 11.43 0.33
N ASN A 27 -2.74 10.82 -0.61
CA ASN A 27 -3.55 9.64 -0.37
C ASN A 27 -2.66 8.52 0.17
N MET A 28 -2.84 8.16 1.44
CA MET A 28 -2.14 7.09 2.13
C MET A 28 -2.32 5.77 1.38
N CYS A 29 -1.21 5.01 1.14
CA CYS A 29 -1.27 3.66 0.54
C CYS A 29 -2.28 3.58 -0.61
N GLY A 30 -2.13 4.46 -1.60
CA GLY A 30 -3.08 4.62 -2.69
C GLY A 30 -2.72 3.84 -3.96
N ARG A 31 -1.66 3.04 -3.94
CA ARG A 31 -1.20 2.21 -5.06
C ARG A 31 -0.48 0.96 -4.58
N PHE A 32 -0.68 -0.16 -5.26
CA PHE A 32 0.05 -1.39 -4.97
C PHE A 32 0.27 -2.25 -6.22
N THR A 33 1.17 -3.20 -6.11
CA THR A 33 1.43 -4.23 -7.13
C THR A 33 0.77 -5.54 -6.71
N SER A 34 0.24 -6.30 -7.68
CA SER A 34 -0.37 -7.62 -7.49
C SER A 34 0.03 -8.50 -8.68
N THR A 35 1.16 -9.18 -8.55
CA THR A 35 1.82 -9.92 -9.64
C THR A 35 1.94 -11.41 -9.36
N ALA A 36 1.23 -11.92 -8.34
CA ALA A 36 1.27 -13.33 -7.98
C ALA A 36 0.81 -14.23 -9.13
N SER A 37 1.57 -15.29 -9.40
CA SER A 37 1.20 -16.30 -10.39
C SER A 37 0.11 -17.25 -9.87
N PRO A 38 -0.60 -17.98 -10.77
CA PRO A 38 -1.58 -19.00 -10.35
C PRO A 38 -0.98 -20.04 -9.40
N GLU A 39 0.28 -20.44 -9.63
CA GLU A 39 1.00 -21.42 -8.80
C GLU A 39 1.27 -20.86 -7.40
N GLU A 40 1.65 -19.58 -7.30
CA GLU A 40 1.85 -18.90 -6.02
C GLU A 40 0.53 -18.76 -5.26
N LEU A 41 -0.56 -18.43 -5.94
CA LEU A 41 -1.88 -18.34 -5.33
C LEU A 41 -2.36 -19.68 -4.78
N MET A 42 -2.19 -20.76 -5.55
CA MET A 42 -2.51 -22.10 -5.09
C MET A 42 -1.68 -22.50 -3.87
N ARG A 43 -0.36 -22.25 -3.93
CA ARG A 43 0.56 -22.61 -2.84
C ARG A 43 0.31 -21.82 -1.57
N SER A 44 0.04 -20.51 -1.69
CA SER A 44 -0.04 -19.59 -0.56
C SER A 44 -1.43 -19.51 0.05
N PHE A 45 -2.49 -19.56 -0.78
CA PHE A 45 -3.87 -19.34 -0.34
C PHE A 45 -4.80 -20.53 -0.58
N GLY A 46 -4.34 -21.57 -1.29
CA GLY A 46 -5.17 -22.73 -1.64
C GLY A 46 -6.28 -22.42 -2.64
N VAL A 47 -6.12 -21.37 -3.44
CA VAL A 47 -7.11 -20.96 -4.46
C VAL A 47 -6.59 -21.16 -5.86
N THR A 48 -7.50 -21.57 -6.77
CA THR A 48 -7.25 -21.59 -8.22
C THR A 48 -7.92 -20.36 -8.83
N VAL A 49 -7.14 -19.60 -9.60
CA VAL A 49 -7.65 -18.47 -10.38
C VAL A 49 -7.32 -18.74 -11.83
N THR A 50 -8.33 -19.00 -12.65
CA THR A 50 -8.17 -19.34 -14.06
C THR A 50 -8.45 -18.18 -15.00
N ASP A 51 -9.36 -17.30 -14.61
CA ASP A 51 -9.84 -16.21 -15.43
C ASP A 51 -9.44 -14.85 -14.85
N ASN A 52 -9.12 -13.91 -15.74
CA ASN A 52 -8.83 -12.51 -15.40
C ASN A 52 -7.60 -12.25 -14.52
N LEU A 53 -6.79 -13.26 -14.23
CA LEU A 53 -5.54 -13.05 -13.51
C LEU A 53 -4.49 -12.49 -14.47
N GLN A 54 -4.22 -11.22 -14.35
CA GLN A 54 -3.12 -10.55 -15.03
C GLN A 54 -2.21 -9.90 -14.00
N PRO A 55 -0.89 -9.95 -14.17
CA PRO A 55 0.02 -9.19 -13.33
C PRO A 55 -0.33 -7.71 -13.38
N ARG A 56 -0.44 -7.07 -12.22
CA ARG A 56 -0.74 -5.65 -12.09
C ARG A 56 0.39 -4.97 -11.34
N TRP A 57 0.98 -4.01 -11.99
CA TRP A 57 2.12 -3.26 -11.47
C TRP A 57 1.72 -1.92 -10.85
N ASN A 58 0.45 -1.52 -11.04
CA ASN A 58 -0.04 -0.23 -10.57
C ASN A 58 -1.55 -0.23 -10.32
N VAL A 59 -1.99 -1.05 -9.37
CA VAL A 59 -3.40 -1.04 -8.95
C VAL A 59 -3.71 0.28 -8.27
N ALA A 60 -4.71 0.99 -8.81
CA ALA A 60 -5.18 2.29 -8.32
C ALA A 60 -6.59 2.20 -7.72
N PRO A 61 -6.99 3.16 -6.86
CA PRO A 61 -8.36 3.27 -6.39
C PRO A 61 -9.39 3.23 -7.53
N SER A 62 -10.54 2.68 -7.27
CA SER A 62 -11.64 2.37 -8.19
C SER A 62 -11.41 1.22 -9.17
N GLN A 63 -10.21 0.71 -9.31
CA GLN A 63 -9.93 -0.49 -10.11
C GLN A 63 -10.24 -1.76 -9.32
N SER A 64 -10.50 -2.87 -10.02
CA SER A 64 -10.62 -4.19 -9.41
C SER A 64 -9.25 -4.77 -9.08
N ALA A 65 -9.19 -5.55 -8.00
CA ALA A 65 -7.98 -6.27 -7.62
C ALA A 65 -8.30 -7.58 -6.94
N LEU A 66 -7.33 -8.50 -6.97
CA LEU A 66 -7.47 -9.83 -6.38
C LEU A 66 -7.56 -9.75 -4.86
N VAL A 67 -8.63 -10.30 -4.32
CA VAL A 67 -8.79 -10.54 -2.88
C VAL A 67 -9.13 -12.01 -2.63
N ILE A 68 -8.76 -12.50 -1.46
CA ILE A 68 -9.15 -13.80 -0.95
C ILE A 68 -10.10 -13.57 0.23
N SER A 69 -11.25 -14.19 0.18
CA SER A 69 -12.24 -14.19 1.25
C SER A 69 -12.60 -15.63 1.66
N GLN A 70 -13.33 -15.75 2.74
CA GLN A 70 -13.83 -17.06 3.18
C GLN A 70 -15.28 -17.22 2.74
N ASN A 71 -15.55 -18.29 1.98
CA ASN A 71 -16.89 -18.71 1.62
C ASN A 71 -17.16 -20.11 2.19
N GLY A 72 -17.95 -20.17 3.27
CA GLY A 72 -18.11 -21.41 4.03
C GLY A 72 -16.78 -21.93 4.57
N LEU A 73 -16.38 -23.13 4.16
CA LEU A 73 -15.14 -23.76 4.62
C LEU A 73 -13.93 -23.53 3.69
N GLN A 74 -14.13 -22.92 2.53
CA GLN A 74 -13.08 -22.77 1.54
C GLN A 74 -12.73 -21.31 1.30
N PRO A 75 -11.44 -21.00 1.05
CA PRO A 75 -11.04 -19.69 0.55
C PRO A 75 -11.54 -19.50 -0.88
N GLU A 76 -11.97 -18.29 -1.19
CA GLU A 76 -12.48 -17.90 -2.50
C GLU A 76 -11.74 -16.66 -3.00
N ALA A 77 -11.33 -16.70 -4.27
CA ALA A 77 -10.72 -15.58 -4.97
C ALA A 77 -11.80 -14.74 -5.68
N ALA A 78 -11.72 -13.42 -5.55
CA ALA A 78 -12.62 -12.48 -6.20
C ALA A 78 -11.87 -11.22 -6.64
N PHE A 79 -12.52 -10.43 -7.53
CA PHE A 79 -11.96 -9.17 -8.06
C PHE A 79 -12.86 -7.96 -7.76
N PRO A 80 -13.16 -7.64 -6.50
CA PRO A 80 -13.94 -6.46 -6.14
C PRO A 80 -13.18 -5.17 -6.45
N HIS A 81 -13.91 -4.05 -6.53
CA HIS A 81 -13.31 -2.74 -6.79
C HIS A 81 -12.76 -2.11 -5.52
N TRP A 82 -11.57 -1.52 -5.61
CA TRP A 82 -10.93 -0.85 -4.48
C TRP A 82 -11.58 0.49 -4.18
N GLY A 83 -12.09 0.63 -2.96
CA GLY A 83 -12.63 1.86 -2.42
C GLY A 83 -14.15 1.96 -2.46
N LEU A 84 -14.67 2.63 -1.43
CA LEU A 84 -16.09 2.96 -1.31
C LEU A 84 -16.32 4.34 -1.93
N PRO A 85 -17.32 4.48 -2.80
CA PRO A 85 -17.71 5.80 -3.31
C PRO A 85 -18.19 6.68 -2.17
N PRO A 86 -18.13 8.00 -2.33
CA PRO A 86 -18.70 8.94 -1.36
C PRO A 86 -20.17 8.61 -1.11
N SER A 87 -20.58 8.67 0.16
CA SER A 87 -21.99 8.59 0.55
C SER A 87 -22.50 9.97 0.94
N GLY A 88 -23.64 10.37 0.40
CA GLY A 88 -24.19 11.71 0.63
C GLY A 88 -23.27 12.82 0.12
N ASP A 89 -23.05 13.85 0.93
CA ASP A 89 -22.20 15.00 0.60
C ASP A 89 -20.70 14.72 0.70
N GLY A 90 -20.29 13.46 0.87
CA GLY A 90 -18.90 13.03 0.96
C GLY A 90 -18.13 13.29 -0.33
N ARG A 91 -16.97 13.94 -0.23
CA ARG A 91 -16.15 14.36 -1.40
C ARG A 91 -15.05 13.38 -1.78
N SER A 92 -14.86 12.29 -1.06
CA SER A 92 -13.70 11.42 -1.24
C SER A 92 -14.05 9.94 -1.21
N PHE A 93 -13.43 9.17 -2.07
CA PHE A 93 -13.39 7.72 -1.96
C PHE A 93 -12.69 7.29 -0.68
N LEU A 94 -13.32 6.35 0.06
CA LEU A 94 -12.69 5.71 1.21
C LEU A 94 -11.96 4.46 0.74
N ILE A 95 -10.67 4.57 0.51
CA ILE A 95 -9.84 3.46 0.02
C ILE A 95 -9.19 2.67 1.17
N ASN A 96 -9.09 3.28 2.35
CA ASN A 96 -8.41 2.70 3.50
C ASN A 96 -9.28 2.78 4.76
N ALA A 97 -9.08 1.82 5.67
CA ALA A 97 -9.62 1.81 7.01
C ALA A 97 -8.47 1.70 8.02
N ARG A 98 -8.42 2.60 9.01
CA ARG A 98 -7.39 2.55 10.06
C ARG A 98 -7.70 1.42 11.03
N MET A 99 -6.73 0.54 11.30
CA MET A 99 -6.91 -0.60 12.20
C MET A 99 -7.34 -0.17 13.61
N GLU A 100 -6.87 0.98 14.07
CA GLU A 100 -7.13 1.51 15.41
C GLU A 100 -8.60 1.86 15.65
N THR A 101 -9.38 2.06 14.59
CA THR A 101 -10.77 2.53 14.70
C THR A 101 -11.76 1.76 13.81
N ALA A 102 -11.30 0.82 13.00
CA ALA A 102 -12.17 0.11 12.05
C ALA A 102 -13.27 -0.72 12.74
N ALA A 103 -12.96 -1.32 13.90
CA ALA A 103 -13.92 -2.09 14.69
C ALA A 103 -15.08 -1.25 15.25
N GLU A 104 -14.87 0.06 15.41
CA GLU A 104 -15.83 0.97 16.07
C GLU A 104 -16.60 1.83 15.08
N LYS A 105 -15.93 2.27 14.00
CA LYS A 105 -16.53 3.20 13.03
C LYS A 105 -17.75 2.61 12.34
N PRO A 106 -18.92 3.29 12.31
CA PRO A 106 -20.13 2.79 11.67
C PRO A 106 -19.94 2.32 10.24
N THR A 107 -19.06 2.97 9.47
CA THR A 107 -18.76 2.59 8.09
C THR A 107 -18.08 1.23 7.97
N PHE A 108 -17.25 0.84 8.94
CA PHE A 108 -16.37 -0.30 8.82
C PHE A 108 -16.71 -1.45 9.77
N ARG A 109 -17.34 -1.17 10.94
CA ARG A 109 -17.52 -2.13 12.04
C ARG A 109 -18.18 -3.44 11.63
N ASP A 110 -19.21 -3.38 10.78
CA ASP A 110 -19.89 -4.58 10.32
C ASP A 110 -19.02 -5.42 9.37
N ALA A 111 -18.33 -4.77 8.42
CA ALA A 111 -17.38 -5.47 7.56
C ALA A 111 -16.18 -5.99 8.33
N PHE A 112 -15.70 -5.26 9.35
CA PHE A 112 -14.63 -5.71 10.24
C PHE A 112 -15.04 -6.94 11.04
N ALA A 113 -16.27 -7.01 11.51
CA ALA A 113 -16.76 -8.18 12.27
C ALA A 113 -17.00 -9.40 11.35
N ASN A 114 -17.54 -9.20 10.13
CA ASN A 114 -18.19 -10.27 9.38
C ASN A 114 -17.65 -10.48 7.95
N ARG A 115 -16.92 -9.53 7.37
CA ARG A 115 -16.54 -9.56 5.94
C ARG A 115 -15.10 -9.09 5.73
N ARG A 116 -14.18 -9.78 6.36
CA ARG A 116 -12.75 -9.55 6.17
C ARG A 116 -12.27 -10.30 4.94
N CYS A 117 -11.22 -9.76 4.30
CA CYS A 117 -10.53 -10.40 3.20
C CYS A 117 -9.02 -10.17 3.31
N LEU A 118 -8.28 -10.88 2.49
CA LEU A 118 -6.86 -10.66 2.23
C LEU A 118 -6.74 -10.01 0.86
N VAL A 119 -6.14 -8.84 0.78
CA VAL A 119 -5.82 -8.19 -0.49
C VAL A 119 -4.45 -8.70 -0.93
N VAL A 120 -4.41 -9.41 -2.05
CA VAL A 120 -3.17 -10.04 -2.54
C VAL A 120 -2.30 -8.98 -3.19
N ALA A 121 -1.07 -8.86 -2.71
CA ALA A 121 -0.10 -7.88 -3.19
C ALA A 121 1.30 -8.48 -3.31
N SER A 122 2.15 -7.84 -4.12
CA SER A 122 3.59 -8.11 -4.23
C SER A 122 4.42 -6.96 -3.67
N GLY A 123 3.78 -5.78 -3.49
CA GLY A 123 4.38 -4.57 -2.95
C GLY A 123 3.38 -3.44 -2.95
N TRP A 124 3.79 -2.29 -2.45
CA TRP A 124 2.98 -1.06 -2.54
C TRP A 124 3.87 0.14 -2.76
N TYR A 125 3.24 1.26 -3.12
CA TYR A 125 3.94 2.53 -3.33
C TYR A 125 3.57 3.53 -2.26
N GLU A 126 4.58 4.29 -1.81
CA GLU A 126 4.44 5.44 -0.94
C GLU A 126 5.24 6.62 -1.49
N TRP A 127 4.87 7.83 -1.11
CA TRP A 127 5.51 9.06 -1.56
C TRP A 127 6.08 9.83 -0.39
N SER A 128 7.39 10.01 -0.35
CA SER A 128 8.05 10.88 0.64
C SER A 128 7.85 12.37 0.35
N ALA A 129 7.67 12.71 -0.94
CA ALA A 129 7.36 14.05 -1.43
C ALA A 129 6.63 13.94 -2.79
N PRO A 130 6.01 15.01 -3.32
CA PRO A 130 5.42 15.02 -4.65
C PRO A 130 6.41 14.49 -5.71
N LYS A 131 5.96 13.55 -6.54
CA LYS A 131 6.76 12.89 -7.58
C LYS A 131 7.99 12.10 -7.07
N GLN A 132 8.01 11.75 -5.80
CA GLN A 132 9.07 10.94 -5.21
C GLN A 132 8.51 9.60 -4.70
N PRO A 133 8.10 8.70 -5.59
CA PRO A 133 7.57 7.41 -5.18
C PRO A 133 8.67 6.44 -4.74
N TRP A 134 8.30 5.62 -3.78
CA TRP A 134 9.05 4.47 -3.30
C TRP A 134 8.23 3.22 -3.53
N HIS A 135 8.87 2.14 -3.94
CA HIS A 135 8.26 0.81 -3.95
C HIS A 135 8.74 0.05 -2.71
N VAL A 136 7.80 -0.56 -2.01
CA VAL A 136 8.04 -1.34 -0.80
C VAL A 136 7.59 -2.78 -1.07
N GLN A 137 8.43 -3.76 -0.76
CA GLN A 137 8.15 -5.19 -0.94
C GLN A 137 8.75 -6.02 0.18
N LEU A 138 8.34 -7.28 0.32
CA LEU A 138 9.00 -8.19 1.26
C LEU A 138 10.46 -8.41 0.88
N CYS A 139 11.34 -8.61 1.89
CA CYS A 139 12.76 -8.86 1.67
C CYS A 139 13.04 -10.10 0.83
N ASP A 140 12.18 -11.10 0.88
CA ASP A 140 12.26 -12.34 0.09
C ASP A 140 11.59 -12.24 -1.29
N GLY A 141 10.94 -11.10 -1.59
CA GLY A 141 10.21 -10.88 -2.84
C GLY A 141 8.92 -11.71 -2.96
N GLY A 142 8.48 -12.33 -1.86
CA GLY A 142 7.30 -13.19 -1.83
C GLY A 142 5.97 -12.44 -1.96
N VAL A 143 4.90 -13.21 -2.14
CA VAL A 143 3.53 -12.69 -2.12
C VAL A 143 3.16 -12.30 -0.69
N MET A 144 2.55 -11.13 -0.55
CA MET A 144 2.03 -10.64 0.72
C MET A 144 0.51 -10.48 0.67
N ALA A 145 -0.11 -10.40 1.84
CA ALA A 145 -1.52 -10.09 1.97
C ALA A 145 -1.74 -8.90 2.90
N PHE A 146 -2.49 -7.91 2.42
CA PHE A 146 -2.99 -6.86 3.30
C PHE A 146 -4.31 -7.28 3.92
N GLY A 147 -4.53 -6.98 5.18
CA GLY A 147 -5.86 -7.05 5.77
C GLY A 147 -6.80 -6.12 5.01
N GLY A 148 -7.97 -6.62 4.64
CA GLY A 148 -8.98 -5.88 3.91
C GLY A 148 -10.38 -6.11 4.47
N LEU A 149 -11.31 -5.22 4.10
CA LEU A 149 -12.72 -5.32 4.44
C LEU A 149 -13.55 -5.28 3.16
N LEU A 150 -14.50 -6.20 3.03
CA LEU A 150 -15.41 -6.32 1.88
C LEU A 150 -16.75 -5.64 2.14
N PHE A 151 -17.30 -5.06 1.08
CA PHE A 151 -18.58 -4.36 1.08
C PHE A 151 -19.37 -4.73 -0.17
N ARG A 152 -20.63 -5.09 0.03
CA ARG A 152 -21.57 -5.21 -1.07
C ARG A 152 -22.29 -3.87 -1.29
N ARG A 153 -22.18 -3.31 -2.47
CA ARG A 153 -22.80 -2.02 -2.85
C ARG A 153 -23.51 -2.15 -4.20
N GLY A 154 -24.83 -2.39 -4.15
CA GLY A 154 -25.59 -2.71 -5.36
C GLY A 154 -25.08 -4.00 -5.99
N ASP A 155 -24.79 -3.96 -7.29
CA ASP A 155 -24.31 -5.11 -8.07
C ASP A 155 -22.78 -5.29 -8.02
N GLN A 156 -22.07 -4.44 -7.28
CA GLN A 156 -20.61 -4.49 -7.22
C GLN A 156 -20.11 -4.72 -5.80
N ASP A 157 -19.24 -5.70 -5.67
CA ASP A 157 -18.46 -5.88 -4.47
C ASP A 157 -17.27 -4.90 -4.47
N ARG A 158 -16.99 -4.36 -3.28
CA ARG A 158 -15.91 -3.39 -3.06
C ARG A 158 -15.09 -3.78 -1.86
N PHE A 159 -13.85 -3.30 -1.82
CA PHE A 159 -13.01 -3.49 -0.65
C PHE A 159 -12.28 -2.20 -0.26
N VAL A 160 -11.83 -2.16 0.97
CA VAL A 160 -10.87 -1.18 1.48
C VAL A 160 -9.68 -1.91 2.09
N VAL A 161 -8.49 -1.30 2.02
CA VAL A 161 -7.28 -1.82 2.65
C VAL A 161 -7.22 -1.34 4.09
N MET A 162 -6.94 -2.25 5.03
CA MET A 162 -6.62 -1.88 6.41
C MET A 162 -5.22 -1.28 6.46
N THR A 163 -5.04 -0.25 7.29
CA THR A 163 -3.75 0.42 7.48
C THR A 163 -3.37 0.50 8.95
N SER A 164 -2.07 0.41 9.22
CA SER A 164 -1.44 0.61 10.52
C SER A 164 -0.53 1.84 10.51
N ALA A 165 -0.05 2.25 11.67
CA ALA A 165 1.11 3.12 11.74
C ALA A 165 2.32 2.42 11.10
N SER A 166 3.16 3.16 10.39
CA SER A 166 4.44 2.64 9.90
C SER A 166 5.41 2.46 11.05
N ASP A 167 6.27 1.44 10.95
CA ASP A 167 7.29 1.12 11.92
C ASP A 167 8.69 1.54 11.43
N GLY A 168 9.59 1.85 12.36
CA GLY A 168 11.01 2.08 12.10
C GLY A 168 11.27 3.08 10.97
N ASP A 169 12.25 2.76 10.13
CA ASP A 169 12.70 3.64 9.04
C ASP A 169 11.65 3.84 7.93
N LEU A 170 10.68 2.94 7.81
CA LEU A 170 9.58 3.09 6.85
C LEU A 170 8.71 4.31 7.19
N ALA A 171 8.64 4.69 8.47
CA ALA A 171 7.93 5.88 8.93
C ALA A 171 8.53 7.20 8.38
N ALA A 172 9.81 7.20 7.98
CA ALA A 172 10.43 8.34 7.33
C ALA A 172 9.91 8.60 5.90
N ILE A 173 9.41 7.55 5.23
CA ILE A 173 8.77 7.67 3.91
C ILE A 173 7.33 8.13 4.08
N HIS A 174 6.56 7.40 4.89
CA HIS A 174 5.17 7.72 5.17
C HIS A 174 4.75 7.19 6.54
N HIS A 175 3.95 7.95 7.29
CA HIS A 175 3.53 7.61 8.66
C HIS A 175 2.50 6.46 8.74
N ARG A 176 2.00 5.98 7.60
CA ARG A 176 1.07 4.84 7.49
C ARG A 176 1.57 3.82 6.50
N ALA A 177 1.27 2.54 6.76
CA ALA A 177 1.51 1.41 5.87
C ALA A 177 0.26 0.53 5.78
N PRO A 178 0.09 -0.32 4.76
CA PRO A 178 -0.90 -1.38 4.76
C PRO A 178 -0.72 -2.29 5.98
N LEU A 179 -1.83 -2.82 6.53
CA LEU A 179 -1.77 -3.88 7.52
C LEU A 179 -1.33 -5.18 6.85
N VAL A 180 -0.03 -5.43 6.80
CA VAL A 180 0.52 -6.68 6.23
C VAL A 180 0.38 -7.80 7.23
N LEU A 181 -0.32 -8.86 6.86
CA LEU A 181 -0.54 -10.03 7.68
C LEU A 181 0.43 -11.15 7.27
N PRO A 182 1.15 -11.76 8.21
CA PRO A 182 1.99 -12.93 7.92
C PRO A 182 1.13 -14.17 7.61
N PRO A 183 1.65 -15.15 6.86
CA PRO A 183 0.87 -16.31 6.40
C PRO A 183 0.19 -17.12 7.49
N ASP A 184 0.81 -17.27 8.66
CA ASP A 184 0.26 -17.99 9.82
C ASP A 184 -0.97 -17.30 10.44
N ARG A 185 -1.24 -16.05 10.08
CA ARG A 185 -2.40 -15.27 10.56
C ARG A 185 -3.54 -15.19 9.55
N TRP A 186 -3.34 -15.57 8.30
CA TRP A 186 -4.34 -15.39 7.23
C TRP A 186 -5.65 -16.09 7.51
N GLN A 187 -5.61 -17.38 7.87
CA GLN A 187 -6.82 -18.14 8.20
C GLN A 187 -7.56 -17.54 9.39
N ARG A 188 -6.83 -17.18 10.45
CA ARG A 188 -7.43 -16.54 11.63
C ARG A 188 -8.05 -15.18 11.31
N TRP A 189 -7.44 -14.40 10.41
CA TRP A 189 -8.00 -13.14 9.92
C TRP A 189 -9.31 -13.36 9.18
N LEU A 190 -9.39 -14.34 8.33
CA LEU A 190 -10.58 -14.63 7.52
C LEU A 190 -11.74 -15.21 8.35
N THR A 191 -11.47 -16.09 9.31
CA THR A 191 -12.48 -16.92 9.98
C THR A 191 -12.70 -16.61 11.46
N GLY A 192 -11.76 -15.93 12.10
CA GLY A 192 -11.86 -15.59 13.55
C GLY A 192 -12.99 -14.61 13.84
N GLY A 193 -13.40 -14.49 15.10
CA GLY A 193 -14.30 -13.44 15.56
C GLY A 193 -13.68 -12.03 15.48
N ALA A 194 -14.46 -11.00 15.78
CA ALA A 194 -13.98 -9.62 15.78
C ALA A 194 -12.85 -9.39 16.83
N ASP A 195 -12.92 -10.05 17.97
CA ASP A 195 -11.90 -10.07 19.02
C ASP A 195 -10.56 -10.62 18.49
N VAL A 196 -10.59 -11.76 17.80
CA VAL A 196 -9.41 -12.34 17.15
C VAL A 196 -8.85 -11.38 16.09
N ALA A 197 -9.71 -10.74 15.29
CA ALA A 197 -9.27 -9.78 14.28
C ALA A 197 -8.60 -8.54 14.90
N ILE A 198 -9.07 -8.07 16.06
CA ILE A 198 -8.44 -6.98 16.81
C ILE A 198 -7.02 -7.38 17.27
N GLU A 199 -6.84 -8.59 17.81
CA GLU A 199 -5.52 -9.11 18.20
C GLU A 199 -4.54 -9.18 17.01
N LEU A 200 -5.04 -9.45 15.81
CA LEU A 200 -4.24 -9.53 14.60
C LEU A 200 -3.89 -8.15 13.98
N CYS A 201 -4.54 -7.09 14.45
CA CYS A 201 -4.25 -5.72 14.03
C CYS A 201 -2.96 -5.22 14.68
N VAL A 202 -1.82 -5.70 14.18
CA VAL A 202 -0.48 -5.33 14.65
C VAL A 202 0.34 -4.85 13.46
N ALA A 203 1.00 -3.70 13.59
CA ALA A 203 1.88 -3.17 12.57
C ALA A 203 3.00 -4.17 12.24
N ALA A 204 3.24 -4.40 10.96
CA ALA A 204 4.32 -5.25 10.53
C ALA A 204 5.68 -4.55 10.77
N PRO A 205 6.70 -5.25 11.30
CA PRO A 205 8.01 -4.67 11.51
C PRO A 205 8.65 -4.21 10.19
N SER A 206 9.27 -3.03 10.18
CA SER A 206 9.96 -2.52 8.99
C SER A 206 11.04 -3.47 8.46
N THR A 207 11.61 -4.31 9.34
CA THR A 207 12.62 -5.32 8.98
C THR A 207 12.13 -6.41 8.03
N TRP A 208 10.82 -6.54 7.81
CA TRP A 208 10.26 -7.47 6.82
C TRP A 208 10.39 -6.96 5.40
N PHE A 209 10.66 -5.66 5.21
CA PHE A 209 10.54 -4.98 3.92
C PHE A 209 11.87 -4.45 3.42
N ASN A 210 12.02 -4.47 2.10
CA ASN A 210 12.94 -3.65 1.35
C ASN A 210 12.14 -2.53 0.66
N TRP A 211 12.74 -1.35 0.54
CA TRP A 211 12.15 -0.24 -0.20
C TRP A 211 13.21 0.53 -0.97
N TYR A 212 12.81 1.05 -2.11
CA TYR A 212 13.68 1.80 -2.99
C TYR A 212 12.90 2.82 -3.81
N ARG A 213 13.60 3.84 -4.28
CA ARG A 213 13.03 4.86 -5.14
C ARG A 213 12.75 4.28 -6.52
N VAL A 214 11.59 4.67 -7.10
CA VAL A 214 11.18 4.30 -8.45
C VAL A 214 10.83 5.53 -9.28
N GLY A 215 10.66 5.36 -10.58
CA GLY A 215 10.32 6.45 -11.49
C GLY A 215 8.94 7.05 -11.22
N PRO A 216 8.70 8.33 -11.57
CA PRO A 216 7.46 9.05 -11.28
C PRO A 216 6.25 8.56 -12.09
N ASP A 217 6.45 7.71 -13.08
CA ASP A 217 5.38 7.22 -13.96
C ASP A 217 4.31 6.39 -13.24
N VAL A 218 4.64 5.80 -12.08
CA VAL A 218 3.66 5.16 -11.22
C VAL A 218 2.53 6.12 -10.79
N GLY A 219 2.77 7.44 -10.80
CA GLY A 219 1.74 8.45 -10.57
C GLY A 219 0.62 8.46 -11.63
N LYS A 220 0.90 7.96 -12.85
CA LYS A 220 -0.06 7.88 -13.95
C LYS A 220 -0.88 6.60 -13.81
N VAL A 221 -2.20 6.72 -13.64
CA VAL A 221 -3.10 5.54 -13.47
C VAL A 221 -3.07 4.60 -14.69
N ALA A 222 -2.83 5.14 -15.87
CA ALA A 222 -2.77 4.36 -17.11
C ALA A 222 -1.46 3.56 -17.28
N ALA A 223 -0.41 3.89 -16.53
CA ALA A 223 0.84 3.14 -16.56
C ALA A 223 0.68 1.88 -15.68
N ASP A 224 0.81 0.69 -16.28
CA ASP A 224 0.72 -0.59 -15.59
C ASP A 224 1.62 -1.61 -16.30
N HIS A 225 2.90 -1.60 -15.97
CA HIS A 225 3.93 -2.41 -16.62
C HIS A 225 5.12 -2.66 -15.66
N PRO A 226 5.92 -3.72 -15.87
CA PRO A 226 6.94 -4.16 -14.92
C PRO A 226 8.04 -3.13 -14.62
N GLU A 227 8.34 -2.24 -15.54
CA GLU A 227 9.39 -1.22 -15.36
C GLU A 227 9.06 -0.21 -14.23
N LEU A 228 7.79 -0.13 -13.81
CA LEU A 228 7.38 0.74 -12.69
C LEU A 228 8.02 0.37 -11.35
N VAL A 229 8.46 -0.88 -11.18
CA VAL A 229 9.17 -1.34 -9.99
C VAL A 229 10.68 -1.38 -10.15
N THR A 230 11.21 -0.83 -11.24
CA THR A 230 12.66 -0.74 -11.45
C THR A 230 13.24 0.33 -10.51
N PRO A 231 14.24 -0.02 -9.67
CA PRO A 231 14.93 0.96 -8.85
C PRO A 231 15.56 2.07 -9.69
N LEU A 232 15.46 3.31 -9.22
CA LEU A 232 16.25 4.42 -9.80
C LEU A 232 17.74 4.17 -9.54
N ASP A 233 18.56 4.43 -10.54
CA ASP A 233 20.02 4.39 -10.40
C ASP A 233 20.54 5.67 -9.70
N ASP A 234 21.82 5.65 -9.31
CA ASP A 234 22.46 6.76 -8.62
C ASP A 234 22.47 8.05 -9.45
N ALA A 235 22.52 7.95 -10.78
CA ALA A 235 22.52 9.10 -11.68
C ALA A 235 21.12 9.77 -11.70
N ALA A 236 20.04 8.97 -11.73
CA ALA A 236 18.68 9.47 -11.66
C ALA A 236 18.37 10.12 -10.30
N LEU A 237 18.82 9.50 -9.20
CA LEU A 237 18.69 10.05 -7.84
C LEU A 237 19.44 11.39 -7.70
N ALA A 238 20.66 11.48 -8.23
CA ALA A 238 21.44 12.72 -8.22
C ALA A 238 20.80 13.82 -9.08
N ALA A 239 20.16 13.46 -10.19
CA ALA A 239 19.45 14.42 -11.04
C ALA A 239 18.21 14.99 -10.35
N GLU A 240 17.44 14.15 -9.65
CA GLU A 240 16.28 14.61 -8.84
C GLU A 240 16.71 15.57 -7.71
N ALA A 241 17.79 15.24 -6.99
CA ALA A 241 18.32 16.10 -5.92
C ALA A 241 18.70 17.49 -6.43
N LYS A 242 19.32 17.59 -7.62
CA LYS A 242 19.66 18.86 -8.27
C LYS A 242 18.42 19.66 -8.68
N GLN A 243 17.36 19.02 -9.12
CA GLN A 243 16.10 19.69 -9.49
C GLN A 243 15.36 20.21 -8.25
N GLY A 244 15.32 19.43 -7.18
CA GLY A 244 14.74 19.85 -5.89
C GLY A 244 15.43 21.07 -5.29
N GLY A 245 16.76 21.13 -5.36
CA GLY A 245 17.54 22.28 -4.90
C GLY A 245 17.34 23.57 -5.71
N ARG A 246 16.98 23.48 -6.99
CA ARG A 246 16.68 24.65 -7.83
C ARG A 246 15.31 25.28 -7.54
N ILE A 247 14.34 24.52 -7.12
CA ILE A 247 13.00 25.04 -6.81
C ILE A 247 13.02 25.83 -5.49
N SER A 248 13.82 25.42 -4.50
CA SER A 248 13.94 26.13 -3.22
C SER A 248 14.74 27.45 -3.32
N SER A 249 15.58 27.61 -4.36
CA SER A 249 16.35 28.85 -4.58
C SER A 249 15.62 29.89 -5.45
N ALA A 250 14.56 29.49 -6.15
CA ALA A 250 13.77 30.40 -7.00
C ALA A 250 12.66 31.14 -6.24
N ASP A 251 12.19 30.60 -5.11
CA ASP A 251 11.16 31.24 -4.27
C ASP A 251 11.72 32.25 -3.25
N GLY A 252 13.03 32.46 -3.24
CA GLY A 252 13.73 33.35 -2.29
C GLY A 252 14.09 34.73 -2.83
N GLN A 253 13.73 35.08 -4.07
CA GLN A 253 14.08 36.37 -4.67
C GLN A 253 12.85 37.07 -5.26
N GLY A 254 11.95 37.48 -4.40
CA GLY A 254 10.84 38.42 -4.68
C GLY A 254 11.08 39.73 -3.96
N ASP A 255 11.44 40.73 -4.71
CA ASP A 255 11.81 42.10 -4.39
C ASP A 255 11.09 42.73 -3.19
N LEU A 256 11.91 43.16 -2.22
CA LEU A 256 11.63 44.34 -1.41
C LEU A 256 12.20 45.55 -2.16
N PHE A 257 11.32 46.31 -2.83
CA PHE A 257 11.42 47.76 -3.12
C PHE A 257 10.53 48.09 -4.32
N GLY A 258 9.37 48.72 -3.99
CA GLY A 258 8.46 49.34 -4.92
C GLY A 258 7.26 49.88 -4.19
#